data_40fc8d5551bbbb0434f7f45fcb22ab91
#
_entry.id   40fc8d5551bbbb0434f7f45fcb22ab91
#
_cell.length_a   1.000
_cell.length_b   1.000
_cell.length_c   1.000
_cell.angle_alpha   90.00
_cell.angle_beta   90.00
_cell.angle_gamma   90.00
#
_symmetry.space_group_name_H-M   'P 1'
#
loop_
_entity.id
_entity.type
_entity.pdbx_description
1 polymer ?
#
loop_
_entity_poly.entity_id
_entity_poly.type
_entity_poly.pdbx_seq_one_letter_code
_entity_poly.pdbx_strand_id
1 'polypeptide(L)'
;MDVFEAIRKRKAVRSYTDKPVPDAVLDKVLRAALAAPTGSGSQAWGLLVVRDEAKRREVADLIIAGGAKYFAAMRPMRDATPEEHEKQCVEYAEQILPTYRIAPVWVMGLLVPRNNYPESMAEGGYVDDLLSVAFAMENLFVAARAEGLGTVPTSAFQRFEKDRLRQIVGLPDDVDPVLVTPLGYPESFPEGLPPALKRTYRGWKSLVHDDAWGNTRD
;
A
#
# COMPACT_ATOMS: atom_id res chain seq x y z
N MET A 1 -9.59 -13.24 15.52
CA MET A 1 -8.78 -14.02 14.54
C MET A 1 -7.38 -14.11 15.11
N ASP A 2 -6.73 -15.29 15.06
CA ASP A 2 -5.32 -15.39 15.46
C ASP A 2 -4.39 -14.76 14.41
N VAL A 3 -3.11 -14.58 14.78
CA VAL A 3 -2.14 -13.87 13.93
C VAL A 3 -1.86 -14.63 12.63
N PHE A 4 -1.74 -15.94 12.66
CA PHE A 4 -1.46 -16.74 11.46
C PHE A 4 -2.65 -16.74 10.49
N GLU A 5 -3.85 -16.76 11.05
CA GLU A 5 -5.07 -16.64 10.26
C GLU A 5 -5.19 -15.25 9.61
N ALA A 6 -4.87 -14.18 10.34
CA ALA A 6 -4.88 -12.82 9.82
C ALA A 6 -3.88 -12.64 8.66
N ILE A 7 -2.65 -13.12 8.84
CA ILE A 7 -1.61 -13.10 7.80
C ILE A 7 -2.07 -13.87 6.56
N ARG A 8 -2.57 -15.10 6.73
CA ARG A 8 -3.01 -15.94 5.61
C ARG A 8 -4.22 -15.38 4.88
N LYS A 9 -5.17 -14.76 5.61
CA LYS A 9 -6.41 -14.21 5.07
C LYS A 9 -6.30 -12.76 4.60
N ARG A 10 -5.19 -12.05 4.90
CA ARG A 10 -4.98 -10.71 4.37
C ARG A 10 -4.90 -10.77 2.83
N LYS A 11 -5.72 -10.00 2.18
CA LYS A 11 -5.78 -9.88 0.72
C LYS A 11 -5.87 -8.41 0.34
N ALA A 12 -5.46 -8.08 -0.88
CA ALA A 12 -5.64 -6.75 -1.44
C ALA A 12 -7.13 -6.49 -1.71
N VAL A 13 -7.76 -5.68 -0.88
CA VAL A 13 -9.16 -5.26 -1.01
C VAL A 13 -9.22 -4.01 -1.87
N ARG A 14 -10.12 -3.98 -2.85
CA ARG A 14 -10.32 -2.86 -3.77
C ARG A 14 -11.78 -2.40 -3.85
N SER A 15 -12.65 -2.99 -3.04
CA SER A 15 -14.08 -2.65 -2.96
C SER A 15 -14.46 -2.43 -1.51
N TYR A 16 -14.95 -1.23 -1.19
CA TYR A 16 -15.24 -0.76 0.16
C TYR A 16 -16.69 -0.30 0.29
N THR A 17 -17.21 -0.39 1.51
CA THR A 17 -18.42 0.29 1.91
C THR A 17 -18.09 1.66 2.49
N ASP A 18 -19.09 2.52 2.62
CA ASP A 18 -19.01 3.82 3.28
C ASP A 18 -19.11 3.74 4.82
N LYS A 19 -19.24 2.52 5.36
CA LYS A 19 -19.38 2.30 6.81
C LYS A 19 -18.21 2.92 7.57
N PRO A 20 -18.47 3.82 8.55
CA PRO A 20 -17.42 4.44 9.32
C PRO A 20 -16.56 3.43 10.08
N VAL A 21 -15.27 3.70 10.16
CA VAL A 21 -14.35 2.96 11.03
C VAL A 21 -14.34 3.64 12.40
N PRO A 22 -14.76 2.95 13.48
CA PRO A 22 -14.72 3.52 14.83
C PRO A 22 -13.31 3.91 15.26
N ASP A 23 -13.16 5.01 15.99
CA ASP A 23 -11.85 5.50 16.44
C ASP A 23 -11.07 4.44 17.23
N ALA A 24 -11.73 3.72 18.12
CA ALA A 24 -11.10 2.67 18.91
C ALA A 24 -10.51 1.54 18.04
N VAL A 25 -11.16 1.21 16.91
CA VAL A 25 -10.66 0.21 15.96
C VAL A 25 -9.49 0.77 15.16
N LEU A 26 -9.62 2.01 14.68
CA LEU A 26 -8.54 2.69 13.96
C LEU A 26 -7.30 2.82 14.83
N ASP A 27 -7.44 3.30 16.06
CA ASP A 27 -6.33 3.44 17.03
C ASP A 27 -5.62 2.11 17.29
N LYS A 28 -6.39 1.03 17.43
CA LYS A 28 -5.82 -0.31 17.62
C LYS A 28 -4.96 -0.72 16.43
N VAL A 29 -5.41 -0.47 15.22
CA VAL A 29 -4.69 -0.77 13.98
C VAL A 29 -3.44 0.10 13.84
N LEU A 30 -3.53 1.41 14.12
CA LEU A 30 -2.39 2.33 14.08
C LEU A 30 -1.33 1.99 15.13
N ARG A 31 -1.74 1.64 16.35
CA ARG A 31 -0.80 1.20 17.40
C ARG A 31 -0.09 -0.10 17.04
N ALA A 32 -0.77 -1.04 16.39
CA ALA A 32 -0.15 -2.26 15.90
C ALA A 32 0.92 -1.96 14.83
N ALA A 33 0.65 -1.01 13.93
CA ALA A 33 1.64 -0.55 12.95
C ALA A 33 2.90 -0.02 13.63
N LEU A 34 2.75 0.89 14.60
CA LEU A 34 3.87 1.53 15.31
C LEU A 34 4.60 0.62 16.31
N ALA A 35 4.14 -0.62 16.50
CA ALA A 35 4.85 -1.66 17.24
C ALA A 35 5.89 -2.42 16.40
N ALA A 36 6.05 -2.09 15.12
CA ALA A 36 7.05 -2.69 14.25
C ALA A 36 8.48 -2.34 14.68
N PRO A 37 9.49 -3.17 14.33
CA PRO A 37 10.88 -2.84 14.58
C PRO A 37 11.37 -1.70 13.67
N THR A 38 12.36 -0.93 14.16
CA THR A 38 13.05 0.08 13.37
C THR A 38 14.56 -0.12 13.40
N GLY A 39 15.24 0.26 12.32
CA GLY A 39 16.69 0.27 12.28
C GLY A 39 17.25 1.13 13.42
N SER A 40 18.13 0.58 14.27
CA SER A 40 18.77 1.27 15.40
C SER A 40 17.79 2.00 16.34
N GLY A 41 16.53 1.64 16.37
CA GLY A 41 15.50 2.33 17.16
C GLY A 41 15.19 3.76 16.68
N SER A 42 15.52 4.09 15.43
CA SER A 42 15.41 5.45 14.87
C SER A 42 13.98 5.97 14.79
N GLN A 43 13.01 5.08 14.63
CA GLN A 43 11.60 5.43 14.38
C GLN A 43 11.45 6.44 13.22
N ALA A 44 12.18 6.22 12.11
CA ALA A 44 12.17 7.07 10.93
C ALA A 44 10.88 6.93 10.11
N TRP A 45 9.76 6.93 10.79
CA TRP A 45 8.43 6.79 10.19
C TRP A 45 7.40 7.76 10.76
N GLY A 46 6.35 7.95 9.99
CA GLY A 46 5.10 8.57 10.41
C GLY A 46 3.91 7.86 9.78
N LEU A 47 2.75 7.99 10.39
CA LEU A 47 1.48 7.59 9.78
C LEU A 47 0.62 8.84 9.62
N LEU A 48 0.20 9.13 8.39
CA LEU A 48 -0.78 10.16 8.11
C LEU A 48 -2.14 9.52 7.87
N VAL A 49 -3.15 9.97 8.61
CA VAL A 49 -4.53 9.48 8.50
C VAL A 49 -5.39 10.58 7.87
N VAL A 50 -6.03 10.28 6.75
CA VAL A 50 -6.92 11.20 6.04
C VAL A 50 -8.35 10.73 6.24
N ARG A 51 -9.16 11.58 6.91
CA ARG A 51 -10.58 11.33 7.20
C ARG A 51 -11.50 12.41 6.62
N ASP A 52 -10.97 13.59 6.35
CA ASP A 52 -11.71 14.65 5.68
C ASP A 52 -12.22 14.18 4.32
N GLU A 53 -13.49 14.36 4.04
CA GLU A 53 -14.14 13.81 2.85
C GLU A 53 -13.57 14.36 1.56
N ALA A 54 -13.30 15.66 1.49
CA ALA A 54 -12.76 16.30 0.30
C ALA A 54 -11.35 15.78 0.02
N LYS A 55 -10.49 15.75 1.03
CA LYS A 55 -9.12 15.23 0.92
C LYS A 55 -9.09 13.73 0.56
N ARG A 56 -10.00 12.93 1.15
CA ARG A 56 -10.11 11.51 0.80
C ARG A 56 -10.43 11.30 -0.68
N ARG A 57 -11.34 12.10 -1.22
CA ARG A 57 -11.70 12.05 -2.66
C ARG A 57 -10.52 12.46 -3.52
N GLU A 58 -9.83 13.55 -3.20
CA GLU A 58 -8.63 13.97 -3.94
C GLU A 58 -7.53 12.92 -3.93
N VAL A 59 -7.27 12.28 -2.78
CA VAL A 59 -6.32 11.16 -2.66
C VAL A 59 -6.78 9.98 -3.52
N ALA A 60 -8.05 9.60 -3.47
CA ALA A 60 -8.58 8.49 -4.26
C ALA A 60 -8.45 8.77 -5.76
N ASP A 61 -8.81 9.97 -6.23
CA ASP A 61 -8.69 10.37 -7.63
C ASP A 61 -7.24 10.33 -8.11
N LEU A 62 -6.31 10.81 -7.28
CA LEU A 62 -4.89 10.73 -7.56
C LEU A 62 -4.39 9.29 -7.69
N ILE A 63 -4.81 8.40 -6.78
CA ILE A 63 -4.41 6.99 -6.80
C ILE A 63 -4.99 6.28 -8.03
N ILE A 64 -6.23 6.58 -8.42
CA ILE A 64 -6.86 6.04 -9.62
C ILE A 64 -6.10 6.54 -10.87
N ALA A 65 -5.79 7.82 -10.94
CA ALA A 65 -5.02 8.40 -12.05
C ALA A 65 -3.60 7.80 -12.15
N GLY A 66 -2.89 7.68 -11.03
CA GLY A 66 -1.58 7.01 -10.97
C GLY A 66 -1.66 5.54 -11.38
N GLY A 67 -2.73 4.85 -11.02
CA GLY A 67 -3.04 3.49 -11.45
C GLY A 67 -3.26 3.40 -12.96
N ALA A 68 -4.01 4.32 -13.55
CA ALA A 68 -4.23 4.38 -15.00
C ALA A 68 -2.91 4.56 -15.76
N LYS A 69 -2.05 5.50 -15.34
CA LYS A 69 -0.71 5.70 -15.90
C LYS A 69 0.17 4.46 -15.78
N TYR A 70 0.10 3.77 -14.63
CA TYR A 70 0.81 2.51 -14.45
C TYR A 70 0.31 1.43 -15.42
N PHE A 71 -0.99 1.29 -15.61
CA PHE A 71 -1.55 0.33 -16.57
C PHE A 71 -1.18 0.70 -18.00
N ALA A 72 -1.20 1.97 -18.37
CA ALA A 72 -0.77 2.42 -19.69
C ALA A 72 0.70 2.05 -19.97
N ALA A 73 1.57 2.16 -18.97
CA ALA A 73 2.98 1.79 -19.09
C ALA A 73 3.22 0.27 -19.13
N MET A 74 2.38 -0.52 -18.47
CA MET A 74 2.60 -1.97 -18.30
C MET A 74 1.82 -2.85 -19.28
N ARG A 75 0.76 -2.35 -19.87
CA ARG A 75 -0.08 -3.10 -20.82
C ARG A 75 0.40 -2.85 -22.27
N PRO A 76 0.50 -3.88 -23.08
CA PRO A 76 0.81 -3.67 -24.49
C PRO A 76 -0.33 -2.92 -25.16
N MET A 77 0.02 -1.90 -25.93
CA MET A 77 -0.91 -1.22 -26.82
C MET A 77 -1.23 -2.15 -27.99
N ARG A 78 -2.49 -2.61 -28.07
CA ARG A 78 -2.98 -3.51 -29.12
C ARG A 78 -4.02 -2.77 -29.94
N ASP A 79 -3.80 -2.66 -31.24
CA ASP A 79 -4.76 -2.12 -32.22
C ASP A 79 -5.49 -0.81 -31.79
N ALA A 80 -4.77 0.06 -31.08
CA ALA A 80 -5.27 1.32 -30.55
C ALA A 80 -4.26 2.44 -30.75
N THR A 81 -4.72 3.67 -30.90
CA THR A 81 -3.85 4.85 -30.83
C THR A 81 -3.38 5.08 -29.38
N PRO A 82 -2.30 5.85 -29.14
CA PRO A 82 -1.87 6.19 -27.79
C PRO A 82 -2.98 6.80 -26.93
N GLU A 83 -3.82 7.65 -27.51
CA GLU A 83 -4.94 8.31 -26.81
C GLU A 83 -6.05 7.31 -26.46
N GLU A 84 -6.40 6.41 -27.37
CA GLU A 84 -7.35 5.34 -27.10
C GLU A 84 -6.85 4.37 -26.03
N HIS A 85 -5.56 4.03 -26.07
CA HIS A 85 -4.95 3.16 -25.07
C HIS A 85 -4.97 3.82 -23.68
N GLU A 86 -4.64 5.09 -23.57
CA GLU A 86 -4.70 5.84 -22.31
C GLU A 86 -6.13 5.88 -21.77
N LYS A 87 -7.11 6.18 -22.61
CA LYS A 87 -8.54 6.16 -22.25
C LYS A 87 -8.97 4.79 -21.73
N GLN A 88 -8.61 3.71 -22.41
CA GLN A 88 -8.91 2.35 -21.97
C GLN A 88 -8.26 2.03 -20.61
N CYS A 89 -7.07 2.54 -20.35
CA CYS A 89 -6.39 2.34 -19.06
C CYS A 89 -7.05 3.14 -17.93
N VAL A 90 -7.59 4.34 -18.21
CA VAL A 90 -8.38 5.10 -17.24
C VAL A 90 -9.68 4.36 -16.91
N GLU A 91 -10.44 3.93 -17.93
CA GLU A 91 -11.67 3.16 -17.75
C GLU A 91 -11.42 1.86 -16.95
N TYR A 92 -10.32 1.18 -17.23
CA TYR A 92 -9.93 -0.01 -16.48
C TYR A 92 -9.56 0.31 -15.01
N ALA A 93 -8.85 1.40 -14.75
CA ALA A 93 -8.54 1.81 -13.39
C ALA A 93 -9.81 2.12 -12.59
N GLU A 94 -10.76 2.84 -13.18
CA GLU A 94 -12.08 3.11 -12.58
C GLU A 94 -12.86 1.82 -12.31
N GLN A 95 -12.80 0.86 -13.23
CA GLN A 95 -13.49 -0.42 -13.07
C GLN A 95 -12.93 -1.28 -11.93
N ILE A 96 -11.60 -1.29 -11.72
CA ILE A 96 -10.98 -2.13 -10.69
C ILE A 96 -10.88 -1.44 -9.32
N LEU A 97 -11.10 -0.13 -9.25
CA LEU A 97 -11.04 0.69 -8.04
C LEU A 97 -12.35 1.47 -7.79
N PRO A 98 -13.53 0.84 -7.95
CA PRO A 98 -14.81 1.56 -8.08
C PRO A 98 -15.21 2.33 -6.82
N THR A 99 -14.76 1.87 -5.65
CA THR A 99 -15.20 2.40 -4.36
C THR A 99 -14.08 3.07 -3.56
N TYR A 100 -12.94 3.38 -4.19
CA TYR A 100 -11.85 4.08 -3.49
C TYR A 100 -12.27 5.46 -2.96
N ARG A 101 -13.17 6.15 -3.68
CA ARG A 101 -13.67 7.48 -3.28
C ARG A 101 -14.56 7.45 -2.05
N ILE A 102 -15.18 6.30 -1.73
CA ILE A 102 -16.06 6.15 -0.56
C ILE A 102 -15.38 5.47 0.62
N ALA A 103 -14.17 4.93 0.45
CA ALA A 103 -13.40 4.37 1.55
C ALA A 103 -13.31 5.39 2.71
N PRO A 104 -13.71 5.03 3.95
CA PRO A 104 -13.91 6.01 5.03
C PRO A 104 -12.59 6.60 5.58
N VAL A 105 -11.47 5.95 5.34
CA VAL A 105 -10.16 6.37 5.82
C VAL A 105 -9.10 6.07 4.76
N TRP A 106 -8.11 6.95 4.63
CA TRP A 106 -6.84 6.65 3.97
C TRP A 106 -5.70 6.73 4.97
N VAL A 107 -4.76 5.81 4.90
CA VAL A 107 -3.56 5.81 5.74
C VAL A 107 -2.33 5.80 4.83
N MET A 108 -1.36 6.65 5.17
CA MET A 108 -0.09 6.75 4.46
C MET A 108 1.04 6.41 5.42
N GLY A 109 1.89 5.47 5.02
CA GLY A 109 3.18 5.24 5.65
C GLY A 109 4.19 6.23 5.11
N LEU A 110 4.75 7.03 5.99
CA LEU A 110 5.68 8.10 5.67
C LEU A 110 7.08 7.74 6.15
N LEU A 111 8.08 7.98 5.32
CA LEU A 111 9.46 8.03 5.73
C LEU A 111 9.76 9.44 6.24
N VAL A 112 10.16 9.51 7.52
CA VAL A 112 10.53 10.74 8.20
C VAL A 112 11.99 10.59 8.63
N PRO A 113 12.96 11.15 7.89
CA PRO A 113 14.38 10.98 8.21
C PRO A 113 14.68 11.49 9.61
N ARG A 114 15.22 10.62 10.46
CA ARG A 114 15.59 10.94 11.86
C ARG A 114 17.08 10.80 12.11
N ASN A 115 17.78 10.04 11.29
CA ASN A 115 19.20 9.77 11.42
C ASN A 115 20.00 10.61 10.41
N ASN A 116 21.01 11.31 10.90
CA ASN A 116 22.04 11.91 10.05
C ASN A 116 23.12 10.85 9.81
N TYR A 117 22.89 10.00 8.80
CA TYR A 117 23.92 9.05 8.40
C TYR A 117 25.11 9.77 7.78
N PRO A 118 26.37 9.36 8.10
CA PRO A 118 27.53 9.79 7.33
C PRO A 118 27.32 9.48 5.84
N GLU A 119 27.89 10.29 4.94
CA GLU A 119 27.73 10.12 3.49
C GLU A 119 28.04 8.68 3.04
N SER A 120 29.08 8.05 3.62
CA SER A 120 29.46 6.67 3.35
C SER A 120 28.40 5.62 3.75
N MET A 121 27.41 5.99 4.55
CA MET A 121 26.33 5.12 5.04
C MET A 121 24.94 5.59 4.60
N ALA A 122 24.84 6.68 3.89
CA ALA A 122 23.56 7.32 3.59
C ALA A 122 22.60 6.41 2.80
N GLU A 123 23.11 5.69 1.79
CA GLU A 123 22.32 4.77 0.99
C GLU A 123 21.79 3.60 1.83
N GLY A 124 22.63 2.95 2.65
CA GLY A 124 22.22 1.89 3.56
C GLY A 124 21.24 2.38 4.62
N GLY A 125 21.47 3.57 5.18
CA GLY A 125 20.56 4.20 6.13
C GLY A 125 19.17 4.50 5.56
N TYR A 126 19.12 4.96 4.33
CA TYR A 126 17.84 5.15 3.63
C TYR A 126 17.08 3.83 3.45
N VAL A 127 17.79 2.75 3.11
CA VAL A 127 17.18 1.42 2.98
C VAL A 127 16.64 0.95 4.33
N ASP A 128 17.38 1.11 5.42
CA ASP A 128 16.94 0.72 6.76
C ASP A 128 15.69 1.49 7.21
N ASP A 129 15.64 2.78 6.94
CA ASP A 129 14.49 3.63 7.24
C ASP A 129 13.27 3.23 6.38
N LEU A 130 13.47 2.94 5.09
CA LEU A 130 12.41 2.45 4.20
C LEU A 130 11.86 1.09 4.65
N LEU A 131 12.72 0.16 5.05
CA LEU A 131 12.32 -1.14 5.61
C LEU A 131 11.50 -0.96 6.88
N SER A 132 11.88 -0.01 7.73
CA SER A 132 11.12 0.30 8.95
C SER A 132 9.68 0.70 8.63
N VAL A 133 9.47 1.59 7.66
CA VAL A 133 8.12 1.96 7.18
C VAL A 133 7.38 0.75 6.62
N ALA A 134 8.05 -0.10 5.85
CA ALA A 134 7.44 -1.29 5.27
C ALA A 134 6.96 -2.27 6.35
N PHE A 135 7.74 -2.49 7.41
CA PHE A 135 7.33 -3.32 8.55
C PHE A 135 6.11 -2.75 9.28
N ALA A 136 6.09 -1.44 9.50
CA ALA A 136 4.94 -0.77 10.11
C ALA A 136 3.67 -0.94 9.26
N MET A 137 3.78 -0.77 7.95
CA MET A 137 2.64 -0.91 7.05
C MET A 137 2.16 -2.37 6.94
N GLU A 138 3.03 -3.38 6.97
CA GLU A 138 2.56 -4.78 7.01
C GLU A 138 1.86 -5.11 8.33
N ASN A 139 2.38 -4.64 9.48
CA ASN A 139 1.67 -4.77 10.75
C ASN A 139 0.26 -4.13 10.69
N LEU A 140 0.15 -2.93 10.07
CA LEU A 140 -1.14 -2.28 9.83
C LEU A 140 -2.08 -3.16 9.01
N PHE A 141 -1.61 -3.76 7.92
CA PHE A 141 -2.42 -4.59 7.05
C PHE A 141 -2.93 -5.85 7.75
N VAL A 142 -2.08 -6.51 8.53
CA VAL A 142 -2.44 -7.70 9.31
C VAL A 142 -3.44 -7.35 10.41
N ALA A 143 -3.18 -6.26 11.16
CA ALA A 143 -4.07 -5.79 12.22
C ALA A 143 -5.44 -5.36 11.66
N ALA A 144 -5.46 -4.63 10.56
CA ALA A 144 -6.70 -4.26 9.87
C ALA A 144 -7.51 -5.50 9.49
N ARG A 145 -6.86 -6.53 8.93
CA ARG A 145 -7.52 -7.79 8.58
C ARG A 145 -8.10 -8.49 9.80
N ALA A 146 -7.39 -8.49 10.93
CA ALA A 146 -7.86 -9.07 12.19
C ALA A 146 -9.13 -8.39 12.73
N GLU A 147 -9.25 -7.07 12.50
CA GLU A 147 -10.42 -6.25 12.86
C GLU A 147 -11.52 -6.25 11.79
N GLY A 148 -11.41 -7.07 10.74
CA GLY A 148 -12.41 -7.15 9.67
C GLY A 148 -12.35 -6.01 8.66
N LEU A 149 -11.27 -5.22 8.67
CA LEU A 149 -11.04 -4.16 7.71
C LEU A 149 -10.24 -4.66 6.49
N GLY A 150 -10.50 -4.04 5.36
CA GLY A 150 -9.78 -4.23 4.12
C GLY A 150 -8.73 -3.17 3.91
N THR A 151 -7.61 -3.57 3.29
CA THR A 151 -6.51 -2.70 2.88
C THR A 151 -5.92 -3.18 1.57
N VAL A 152 -5.18 -2.32 0.89
CA VAL A 152 -4.34 -2.68 -0.25
C VAL A 152 -3.12 -1.77 -0.32
N PRO A 153 -1.89 -2.32 -0.31
CA PRO A 153 -0.71 -1.50 -0.52
C PRO A 153 -0.74 -0.90 -1.92
N THR A 154 -0.63 0.42 -2.02
CA THR A 154 -0.55 1.12 -3.30
C THR A 154 0.63 2.09 -3.32
N SER A 155 1.44 2.00 -4.38
CA SER A 155 2.65 2.77 -4.57
C SER A 155 2.80 3.30 -6.01
N ALA A 156 1.82 3.10 -6.88
CA ALA A 156 1.88 3.56 -8.27
C ALA A 156 2.04 5.08 -8.36
N PHE A 157 1.48 5.83 -7.40
CA PHE A 157 1.63 7.28 -7.28
C PHE A 157 3.10 7.73 -7.20
N GLN A 158 3.99 6.91 -6.66
CA GLN A 158 5.42 7.23 -6.51
C GLN A 158 6.09 7.62 -7.84
N ARG A 159 5.64 7.03 -8.94
CA ARG A 159 6.20 7.24 -10.27
C ARG A 159 5.59 8.42 -11.02
N PHE A 160 4.37 8.79 -10.68
CA PHE A 160 3.59 9.67 -11.53
C PHE A 160 2.96 10.87 -10.82
N GLU A 161 2.66 10.73 -9.50
CA GLU A 161 1.81 11.67 -8.77
C GLU A 161 2.36 12.02 -7.37
N LYS A 162 3.63 11.73 -7.09
CA LYS A 162 4.21 11.90 -5.74
C LYS A 162 4.09 13.34 -5.23
N ASP A 163 4.49 14.31 -6.05
CA ASP A 163 4.49 15.73 -5.67
C ASP A 163 3.07 16.26 -5.45
N ARG A 164 2.13 15.82 -6.29
CA ARG A 164 0.73 16.18 -6.12
C ARG A 164 0.13 15.60 -4.85
N LEU A 165 0.47 14.35 -4.51
CA LEU A 165 0.04 13.76 -3.24
C LEU A 165 0.57 14.56 -2.05
N ARG A 166 1.85 14.96 -2.08
CA ARG A 166 2.47 15.79 -1.05
C ARG A 166 1.71 17.11 -0.87
N GLN A 167 1.32 17.77 -1.96
CA GLN A 167 0.55 19.01 -1.92
C GLN A 167 -0.84 18.83 -1.32
N ILE A 168 -1.58 17.78 -1.73
CA ILE A 168 -2.94 17.48 -1.21
C ILE A 168 -2.93 17.35 0.30
N VAL A 169 -1.95 16.66 0.86
CA VAL A 169 -1.90 16.36 2.29
C VAL A 169 -0.95 17.25 3.09
N GLY A 170 -0.27 18.18 2.44
CA GLY A 170 0.60 19.16 3.09
C GLY A 170 1.86 18.56 3.70
N LEU A 171 2.53 17.62 3.01
CA LEU A 171 3.80 17.05 3.49
C LEU A 171 4.96 18.03 3.29
N PRO A 172 5.85 18.17 4.28
CA PRO A 172 7.08 18.92 4.13
C PRO A 172 8.06 18.18 3.17
N ASP A 173 9.07 18.93 2.67
CA ASP A 173 9.96 18.44 1.60
C ASP A 173 10.83 17.24 2.01
N ASP A 174 11.12 17.10 3.28
CA ASP A 174 11.94 16.03 3.86
C ASP A 174 11.14 14.77 4.27
N VAL A 175 9.81 14.78 4.14
CA VAL A 175 8.94 13.64 4.49
C VAL A 175 8.43 12.96 3.22
N ASP A 176 8.71 11.68 3.04
CA ASP A 176 8.33 10.93 1.85
C ASP A 176 7.17 9.95 2.09
N PRO A 177 6.08 10.03 1.29
CA PRO A 177 5.04 8.99 1.30
C PRO A 177 5.57 7.73 0.63
N VAL A 178 5.65 6.62 1.37
CA VAL A 178 6.16 5.32 0.91
C VAL A 178 5.05 4.44 0.38
N LEU A 179 4.02 4.25 1.18
CA LEU A 179 2.84 3.45 0.86
C LEU A 179 1.58 4.18 1.27
N VAL A 180 0.55 4.02 0.45
CA VAL A 180 -0.79 4.56 0.74
C VAL A 180 -1.79 3.42 0.67
N THR A 181 -2.76 3.41 1.56
CA THR A 181 -3.84 2.42 1.56
C THR A 181 -5.18 3.05 1.92
N PRO A 182 -6.25 2.74 1.18
CA PRO A 182 -7.59 2.91 1.73
C PRO A 182 -7.77 1.90 2.87
N LEU A 183 -8.55 2.26 3.87
CA LEU A 183 -8.86 1.44 5.03
C LEU A 183 -10.34 1.59 5.35
N GLY A 184 -11.05 0.46 5.38
CA GLY A 184 -12.50 0.45 5.61
C GLY A 184 -13.05 -0.97 5.59
N TYR A 185 -14.34 -1.10 5.83
CA TYR A 185 -15.02 -2.38 5.71
C TYR A 185 -15.20 -2.73 4.24
N PRO A 186 -14.73 -3.92 3.80
CA PRO A 186 -14.89 -4.35 2.42
C PRO A 186 -16.34 -4.75 2.13
N GLU A 187 -16.77 -4.60 0.88
CA GLU A 187 -18.03 -5.24 0.41
C GLU A 187 -17.92 -6.77 0.53
N SER A 188 -16.75 -7.31 0.17
CA SER A 188 -16.38 -8.70 0.39
C SER A 188 -14.85 -8.84 0.44
N PHE A 189 -14.36 -9.87 1.11
CA PHE A 189 -12.95 -10.22 1.00
C PHE A 189 -12.73 -11.08 -0.24
N PRO A 190 -11.69 -10.77 -1.05
CA PRO A 190 -11.37 -11.58 -2.22
C PRO A 190 -11.07 -13.04 -1.86
N GLU A 191 -11.67 -13.98 -2.56
CA GLU A 191 -11.40 -15.41 -2.43
C GLU A 191 -10.30 -15.84 -3.40
N GLY A 192 -9.18 -16.32 -2.84
CA GLY A 192 -8.06 -16.85 -3.63
C GLY A 192 -7.29 -15.77 -4.41
N LEU A 193 -6.50 -16.24 -5.37
CA LEU A 193 -5.72 -15.38 -6.29
C LEU A 193 -6.50 -15.17 -7.59
N PRO A 194 -6.45 -13.95 -8.16
CA PRO A 194 -6.95 -13.72 -9.51
C PRO A 194 -6.34 -14.72 -10.51
N PRO A 195 -7.10 -15.21 -11.50
CA PRO A 195 -6.61 -16.20 -12.46
C PRO A 195 -5.31 -15.80 -13.17
N ALA A 196 -5.14 -14.52 -13.47
CA ALA A 196 -3.92 -13.99 -14.09
C ALA A 196 -2.66 -14.17 -13.20
N LEU A 197 -2.83 -14.14 -11.88
CA LEU A 197 -1.72 -14.29 -10.92
C LEU A 197 -1.45 -15.74 -10.55
N LYS A 198 -2.40 -16.65 -10.74
CA LYS A 198 -2.21 -18.08 -10.42
C LYS A 198 -1.05 -18.70 -11.20
N ARG A 199 -0.81 -18.25 -12.43
CA ARG A 199 0.26 -18.80 -13.30
C ARG A 199 1.66 -18.39 -12.86
N THR A 200 1.80 -17.27 -12.16
CA THR A 200 3.09 -16.71 -11.74
C THR A 200 3.36 -16.92 -10.26
N TYR A 201 2.39 -17.48 -9.54
CA TYR A 201 2.51 -17.68 -8.09
C TYR A 201 3.39 -18.89 -7.80
N ARG A 202 4.52 -18.66 -7.16
CA ARG A 202 5.47 -19.68 -6.76
C ARG A 202 5.04 -20.34 -5.46
N GLY A 203 5.25 -21.65 -5.34
CA GLY A 203 5.06 -22.38 -4.09
C GLY A 203 6.05 -21.91 -3.02
N TRP A 204 5.66 -21.95 -1.73
CA TRP A 204 6.55 -21.48 -0.66
C TRP A 204 7.86 -22.26 -0.59
N LYS A 205 7.85 -23.56 -0.90
CA LYS A 205 9.04 -24.41 -0.88
C LYS A 205 10.11 -23.94 -1.88
N SER A 206 9.69 -23.50 -3.08
CA SER A 206 10.60 -22.95 -4.09
C SER A 206 11.14 -21.53 -3.76
N LEU A 207 10.66 -20.93 -2.69
CA LEU A 207 11.06 -19.60 -2.21
C LEU A 207 11.94 -19.65 -0.96
N VAL A 208 12.07 -20.83 -0.35
CA VAL A 208 12.90 -21.05 0.83
C VAL A 208 14.12 -21.88 0.44
N HIS A 209 15.30 -21.38 0.77
CA HIS A 209 16.58 -22.02 0.52
C HIS A 209 17.25 -22.35 1.85
N ASP A 210 17.75 -23.55 2.01
CA ASP A 210 18.48 -23.98 3.20
C ASP A 210 19.99 -23.88 2.97
N ASP A 211 20.68 -23.20 3.85
CA ASP A 211 22.13 -22.99 3.92
C ASP A 211 22.78 -22.24 2.74
N ALA A 212 22.36 -22.48 1.49
CA ALA A 212 22.88 -21.82 0.30
C ALA A 212 21.79 -21.54 -0.74
N TRP A 213 21.99 -20.46 -1.50
CA TRP A 213 21.09 -20.11 -2.60
C TRP A 213 21.02 -21.27 -3.63
N GLY A 214 19.85 -21.69 -3.98
CA GLY A 214 19.59 -22.79 -4.89
C GLY A 214 19.12 -24.08 -4.20
N ASN A 215 19.41 -24.26 -2.91
CA ASN A 215 18.95 -25.42 -2.14
C ASN A 215 17.51 -25.20 -1.66
N THR A 216 16.54 -25.33 -2.56
CA THR A 216 15.13 -25.18 -2.24
C THR A 216 14.61 -26.39 -1.47
N ARG A 217 13.45 -26.20 -0.78
CA ARG A 217 12.74 -27.27 -0.07
C ARG A 217 11.78 -28.08 -0.94
N ASP A 218 11.85 -27.87 -2.24
CA ASP A 218 11.05 -28.66 -3.21
C ASP A 218 11.58 -30.08 -3.35
#